data_7fdca762f536f7d93ce5d71da11123b6
#
_entry.id   7fdca762f536f7d93ce5d71da11123b6
#
_cell.length_a   1.000
_cell.length_b   1.000
_cell.length_c   1.000
_cell.angle_alpha   90.00
_cell.angle_beta   90.00
_cell.angle_gamma   90.00
#
_symmetry.space_group_name_H-M   'P 1'
#
loop_
_entity.id
_entity.type
_entity.pdbx_description
1 polymer ?
#
loop_
_entity_poly.entity_id
_entity_poly.type
_entity_poly.pdbx_seq_one_letter_code
_entity_poly.pdbx_strand_id
1 'polypeptide(L)'
;MNAPVTVNTPIYLDYLSTTPVDPRVVAAMTACMSTEGVYGNAASRSHVFGWQAEEAVENARSQVAELINADPREIVWTSGATESDNLAIKGVAHFYHKKGKHIVTSKIEHKAVLDTCRQLEREGYEVTYLDPDEQGLTTPEMVQGALREDTILAS
;
A
#
# COMPACT_ATOMS: atom_id res chain seq x y z
N MET A 1 44.39 7.08 -3.84
CA MET A 1 43.76 7.82 -4.96
C MET A 1 42.45 7.13 -5.23
N ASN A 2 41.31 7.79 -4.95
CA ASN A 2 40.01 7.22 -5.26
C ASN A 2 39.83 7.23 -6.78
N ALA A 3 39.38 6.09 -7.34
CA ALA A 3 39.04 6.03 -8.76
C ALA A 3 37.94 7.06 -9.07
N PRO A 4 37.96 7.72 -10.23
CA PRO A 4 36.93 8.67 -10.60
C PRO A 4 35.57 7.97 -10.65
N VAL A 5 34.59 8.55 -9.97
CA VAL A 5 33.20 8.08 -10.05
C VAL A 5 32.69 8.34 -11.47
N THR A 6 32.47 7.27 -12.23
CA THR A 6 31.88 7.37 -13.57
C THR A 6 30.39 7.66 -13.39
N VAL A 7 29.97 8.87 -13.69
CA VAL A 7 28.54 9.23 -13.70
C VAL A 7 27.96 8.79 -15.04
N ASN A 8 27.01 7.84 -14.98
CA ASN A 8 26.23 7.46 -16.17
C ASN A 8 25.19 8.55 -16.45
N THR A 9 25.18 9.07 -17.66
CA THR A 9 24.15 10.02 -18.15
C THR A 9 23.25 9.33 -19.17
N PRO A 10 21.93 9.63 -19.19
CA PRO A 10 21.23 10.61 -18.34
C PRO A 10 21.10 10.18 -16.88
N ILE A 11 21.06 11.17 -15.96
CA ILE A 11 20.84 10.92 -14.53
C ILE A 11 19.32 10.79 -14.30
N TYR A 12 18.89 9.67 -13.69
CA TYR A 12 17.51 9.47 -13.29
C TYR A 12 17.29 10.10 -11.90
N LEU A 13 16.34 11.03 -11.79
CA LEU A 13 16.07 11.80 -10.56
C LEU A 13 14.64 11.57 -10.00
N ASP A 14 13.89 10.62 -10.57
CA ASP A 14 12.50 10.37 -10.18
C ASP A 14 12.35 9.09 -9.34
N TYR A 15 13.21 8.91 -8.35
CA TYR A 15 13.20 7.74 -7.45
C TYR A 15 11.96 7.67 -6.54
N LEU A 16 11.21 8.79 -6.41
CA LEU A 16 9.92 8.78 -5.72
C LEU A 16 8.84 8.02 -6.51
N SER A 17 8.91 8.05 -7.84
CA SER A 17 7.95 7.33 -8.69
C SER A 17 8.25 5.84 -8.72
N THR A 18 9.50 5.48 -8.98
CA THR A 18 9.95 4.09 -9.08
C THR A 18 11.45 3.97 -8.94
N THR A 19 11.92 2.82 -8.52
CA THR A 19 13.34 2.50 -8.39
C THR A 19 13.65 1.19 -9.12
N PRO A 20 14.91 0.94 -9.51
CA PRO A 20 15.33 -0.39 -9.92
C PRO A 20 15.02 -1.42 -8.83
N VAL A 21 14.59 -2.59 -9.23
CA VAL A 21 14.35 -3.70 -8.29
C VAL A 21 15.70 -4.24 -7.79
N ASP A 22 15.80 -4.50 -6.49
CA ASP A 22 17.00 -5.13 -5.92
C ASP A 22 17.31 -6.46 -6.64
N PRO A 23 18.56 -6.72 -7.03
CA PRO A 23 18.93 -7.95 -7.76
C PRO A 23 18.54 -9.25 -7.05
N ARG A 24 18.49 -9.26 -5.71
CA ARG A 24 18.04 -10.42 -4.92
C ARG A 24 16.54 -10.65 -5.10
N VAL A 25 15.77 -9.57 -5.18
CA VAL A 25 14.33 -9.63 -5.42
C VAL A 25 14.05 -10.09 -6.85
N VAL A 26 14.81 -9.57 -7.83
CA VAL A 26 14.71 -10.03 -9.23
C VAL A 26 14.95 -11.54 -9.32
N ALA A 27 16.00 -12.03 -8.66
CA ALA A 27 16.32 -13.46 -8.64
C ALA A 27 15.20 -14.30 -8.01
N ALA A 28 14.63 -13.86 -6.88
CA ALA A 28 13.52 -14.54 -6.21
C ALA A 28 12.25 -14.57 -7.07
N MET A 29 11.90 -13.44 -7.72
CA MET A 29 10.76 -13.37 -8.63
C MET A 29 10.94 -14.29 -9.84
N THR A 30 12.14 -14.28 -10.46
CA THR A 30 12.44 -15.10 -11.64
C THR A 30 12.37 -16.60 -11.28
N ALA A 31 12.82 -16.99 -10.10
CA ALA A 31 12.72 -18.37 -9.62
C ALA A 31 11.26 -18.87 -9.57
N CYS A 32 10.30 -17.99 -9.29
CA CYS A 32 8.88 -18.35 -9.30
C CYS A 32 8.23 -18.37 -10.69
N MET A 33 8.95 -17.98 -11.75
CA MET A 33 8.40 -17.87 -13.11
C MET A 33 8.85 -18.98 -14.05
N SER A 34 9.71 -19.89 -13.59
CA SER A 34 10.29 -20.95 -14.41
C SER A 34 9.69 -22.32 -14.09
N THR A 35 9.84 -23.27 -15.01
CA THR A 35 9.43 -24.67 -14.80
C THR A 35 10.21 -25.38 -13.69
N GLU A 36 11.38 -24.87 -13.35
CA GLU A 36 12.23 -25.36 -12.26
C GLU A 36 11.84 -24.76 -10.88
N GLY A 37 10.94 -23.79 -10.88
CA GLY A 37 10.55 -23.03 -9.69
C GLY A 37 9.14 -23.29 -9.20
N VAL A 38 8.66 -22.42 -8.31
CA VAL A 38 7.34 -22.49 -7.69
C VAL A 38 6.33 -21.67 -8.52
N TYR A 39 5.85 -22.24 -9.61
CA TYR A 39 4.95 -21.56 -10.56
C TYR A 39 3.46 -21.96 -10.41
N GLY A 40 3.16 -22.83 -9.45
CA GLY A 40 1.80 -23.36 -9.25
C GLY A 40 0.80 -22.27 -8.80
N ASN A 41 -0.48 -22.59 -8.98
CA ASN A 41 -1.54 -21.73 -8.42
C ASN A 41 -1.75 -22.08 -6.95
N ALA A 42 -1.48 -21.14 -6.04
CA ALA A 42 -1.64 -21.28 -4.60
C ALA A 42 -3.07 -21.65 -4.14
N ALA A 43 -4.09 -21.37 -4.97
CA ALA A 43 -5.47 -21.79 -4.70
C ALA A 43 -5.75 -23.27 -5.04
N SER A 44 -4.84 -23.95 -5.72
CA SER A 44 -5.00 -25.35 -6.15
C SER A 44 -4.56 -26.31 -5.05
N ARG A 45 -5.49 -26.78 -4.24
CA ARG A 45 -5.22 -27.65 -3.07
C ARG A 45 -5.16 -29.14 -3.37
N SER A 46 -5.31 -29.55 -4.63
CA SER A 46 -5.41 -30.96 -5.05
C SER A 46 -4.10 -31.59 -5.52
N HIS A 47 -3.01 -30.82 -5.60
CA HIS A 47 -1.72 -31.30 -6.11
C HIS A 47 -0.53 -30.53 -5.52
N VAL A 48 0.64 -31.16 -5.57
CA VAL A 48 1.89 -30.65 -4.97
C VAL A 48 2.31 -29.25 -5.46
N PHE A 49 2.11 -28.93 -6.72
CA PHE A 49 2.47 -27.60 -7.27
C PHE A 49 1.68 -26.48 -6.60
N GLY A 50 0.39 -26.70 -6.32
CA GLY A 50 -0.43 -25.75 -5.58
C GLY A 50 0.01 -25.61 -4.13
N TRP A 51 0.34 -26.71 -3.45
CA TRP A 51 0.82 -26.69 -2.06
C TRP A 51 2.14 -25.93 -1.93
N GLN A 52 3.10 -26.16 -2.84
CA GLN A 52 4.36 -25.41 -2.86
C GLN A 52 4.15 -23.91 -3.08
N ALA A 53 3.23 -23.53 -3.95
CA ALA A 53 2.89 -22.14 -4.18
C ALA A 53 2.19 -21.51 -2.97
N GLU A 54 1.25 -22.23 -2.33
CA GLU A 54 0.60 -21.79 -1.09
C GLU A 54 1.63 -21.57 0.03
N GLU A 55 2.55 -22.53 0.22
CA GLU A 55 3.63 -22.42 1.22
C GLU A 55 4.52 -21.20 0.96
N ALA A 56 4.91 -20.94 -0.28
CA ALA A 56 5.73 -19.78 -0.64
C ALA A 56 5.01 -18.45 -0.32
N VAL A 57 3.71 -18.36 -0.62
CA VAL A 57 2.89 -17.18 -0.33
C VAL A 57 2.74 -16.97 1.18
N GLU A 58 2.46 -18.03 1.94
CA GLU A 58 2.28 -17.92 3.39
C GLU A 58 3.59 -17.64 4.14
N ASN A 59 4.72 -18.14 3.65
CA ASN A 59 6.04 -17.76 4.16
C ASN A 59 6.33 -16.26 3.93
N ALA A 60 6.05 -15.76 2.73
CA ALA A 60 6.19 -14.33 2.43
C ALA A 60 5.26 -13.46 3.30
N ARG A 61 4.01 -13.91 3.51
CA ARG A 61 3.03 -13.26 4.38
C ARG A 61 3.55 -13.15 5.82
N SER A 62 4.10 -14.24 6.34
CA SER A 62 4.67 -14.28 7.69
C SER A 62 5.87 -13.34 7.83
N GLN A 63 6.75 -13.28 6.82
CA GLN A 63 7.90 -12.37 6.82
C GLN A 63 7.47 -10.89 6.83
N VAL A 64 6.45 -10.52 6.04
CA VAL A 64 5.91 -9.16 6.03
C VAL A 64 5.26 -8.83 7.38
N ALA A 65 4.47 -9.73 7.92
CA ALA A 65 3.82 -9.56 9.22
C ALA A 65 4.85 -9.37 10.34
N GLU A 66 5.90 -10.19 10.38
CA GLU A 66 6.98 -10.06 11.35
C GLU A 66 7.69 -8.70 11.25
N LEU A 67 7.97 -8.22 10.02
CA LEU A 67 8.63 -6.94 9.80
C LEU A 67 7.87 -5.75 10.40
N ILE A 68 6.53 -5.80 10.38
CA ILE A 68 5.67 -4.71 10.88
C ILE A 68 5.01 -5.04 12.22
N ASN A 69 5.40 -6.15 12.86
CA ASN A 69 4.84 -6.63 14.13
C ASN A 69 3.31 -6.82 14.08
N ALA A 70 2.82 -7.44 13.00
CA ALA A 70 1.41 -7.77 12.78
C ALA A 70 1.19 -9.28 12.80
N ASP A 71 -0.08 -9.71 12.92
CA ASP A 71 -0.47 -11.11 12.69
C ASP A 71 -0.48 -11.40 11.16
N PRO A 72 0.01 -12.54 10.68
CA PRO A 72 -0.06 -12.88 9.25
C PRO A 72 -1.46 -12.77 8.63
N ARG A 73 -2.52 -12.96 9.43
CA ARG A 73 -3.92 -12.81 8.98
C ARG A 73 -4.33 -11.36 8.69
N GLU A 74 -3.54 -10.38 9.17
CA GLU A 74 -3.76 -8.96 8.90
C GLU A 74 -3.12 -8.51 7.58
N ILE A 75 -2.30 -9.37 6.94
CA ILE A 75 -1.66 -9.06 5.67
C ILE A 75 -2.58 -9.46 4.51
N VAL A 76 -2.91 -8.51 3.66
CA VAL A 76 -3.71 -8.73 2.46
C VAL A 76 -2.88 -8.39 1.23
N TRP A 77 -2.70 -9.38 0.34
CA TRP A 77 -2.03 -9.17 -0.94
C TRP A 77 -2.98 -8.49 -1.93
N THR A 78 -2.48 -7.44 -2.58
CA THR A 78 -3.21 -6.68 -3.60
C THR A 78 -2.35 -6.55 -4.86
N SER A 79 -2.96 -6.10 -5.95
CA SER A 79 -2.25 -5.86 -7.21
C SER A 79 -1.38 -4.59 -7.19
N GLY A 80 -1.49 -3.76 -6.17
CA GLY A 80 -0.73 -2.52 -6.02
C GLY A 80 -1.39 -1.50 -5.09
N ALA A 81 -0.74 -0.36 -4.91
CA ALA A 81 -1.14 0.68 -3.97
C ALA A 81 -2.58 1.17 -4.19
N THR A 82 -2.98 1.39 -5.44
CA THR A 82 -4.35 1.85 -5.74
C THR A 82 -5.43 0.90 -5.23
N GLU A 83 -5.23 -0.41 -5.36
CA GLU A 83 -6.17 -1.39 -4.80
C GLU A 83 -6.11 -1.39 -3.28
N SER A 84 -4.92 -1.30 -2.69
CA SER A 84 -4.73 -1.24 -1.23
C SER A 84 -5.43 -0.03 -0.63
N ASP A 85 -5.25 1.16 -1.20
CA ASP A 85 -5.89 2.40 -0.75
C ASP A 85 -7.42 2.29 -0.82
N ASN A 86 -7.95 1.79 -1.94
CA ASN A 86 -9.39 1.60 -2.10
C ASN A 86 -9.94 0.59 -1.10
N LEU A 87 -9.24 -0.54 -0.90
CA LEU A 87 -9.67 -1.58 0.03
C LEU A 87 -9.69 -1.06 1.46
N ALA A 88 -8.64 -0.36 1.89
CA ALA A 88 -8.54 0.19 3.24
C ALA A 88 -9.59 1.29 3.47
N ILE A 89 -9.62 2.31 2.62
CA ILE A 89 -10.48 3.48 2.82
C ILE A 89 -11.95 3.12 2.72
N LYS A 90 -12.36 2.41 1.65
CA LYS A 90 -13.75 1.97 1.49
C LYS A 90 -14.15 0.92 2.52
N GLY A 91 -13.25 0.01 2.85
CA GLY A 91 -13.48 -1.01 3.87
C GLY A 91 -13.79 -0.39 5.22
N VAL A 92 -12.97 0.56 5.68
CA VAL A 92 -13.20 1.29 6.94
C VAL A 92 -14.50 2.10 6.86
N ALA A 93 -14.70 2.87 5.79
CA ALA A 93 -15.89 3.70 5.62
C ALA A 93 -17.16 2.87 5.71
N HIS A 94 -17.27 1.78 4.96
CA HIS A 94 -18.46 0.94 4.95
C HIS A 94 -18.63 0.16 6.25
N PHE A 95 -17.55 -0.33 6.87
CA PHE A 95 -17.63 -1.07 8.13
C PHE A 95 -18.10 -0.17 9.28
N TYR A 96 -17.58 1.05 9.36
CA TYR A 96 -17.88 1.97 10.46
C TYR A 96 -19.01 2.97 10.17
N HIS A 97 -19.74 2.85 9.05
CA HIS A 97 -20.79 3.79 8.63
C HIS A 97 -21.84 4.12 9.69
N LYS A 98 -22.06 3.20 10.66
CA LYS A 98 -22.98 3.41 11.80
C LYS A 98 -22.37 4.24 12.94
N LYS A 99 -21.03 4.35 12.98
CA LYS A 99 -20.33 5.14 14.00
C LYS A 99 -20.13 6.59 13.57
N GLY A 100 -20.03 6.81 12.27
CA GLY A 100 -19.84 8.14 11.69
C GLY A 100 -19.67 8.07 10.18
N LYS A 101 -19.58 9.24 9.58
CA LYS A 101 -19.38 9.40 8.13
C LYS A 101 -18.34 10.45 7.76
N HIS A 102 -17.49 10.83 8.71
CA HIS A 102 -16.47 11.82 8.47
C HIS A 102 -15.09 11.17 8.27
N ILE A 103 -14.37 11.64 7.25
CA ILE A 103 -13.01 11.22 6.87
C ILE A 103 -12.12 12.46 6.82
N VAL A 104 -10.91 12.35 7.34
CA VAL A 104 -9.87 13.39 7.22
C VAL A 104 -8.75 12.87 6.32
N THR A 105 -8.32 13.67 5.35
CA THR A 105 -7.19 13.37 4.47
C THR A 105 -6.45 14.64 4.08
N SER A 106 -5.30 14.54 3.41
CA SER A 106 -4.56 15.69 2.91
C SER A 106 -4.85 15.94 1.44
N LYS A 107 -4.80 17.22 1.00
CA LYS A 107 -4.94 17.59 -0.41
C LYS A 107 -3.78 17.13 -1.30
N ILE A 108 -2.63 16.84 -0.70
CA ILE A 108 -1.42 16.39 -1.42
C ILE A 108 -1.32 14.86 -1.52
N GLU A 109 -2.35 14.13 -1.08
CA GLU A 109 -2.39 12.69 -1.21
C GLU A 109 -2.38 12.23 -2.67
N HIS A 110 -1.95 10.98 -2.88
CA HIS A 110 -2.00 10.36 -4.20
C HIS A 110 -3.44 10.32 -4.72
N LYS A 111 -3.58 10.39 -6.04
CA LYS A 111 -4.89 10.37 -6.72
C LYS A 111 -5.76 9.17 -6.31
N ALA A 112 -5.17 8.01 -6.03
CA ALA A 112 -5.91 6.83 -5.56
C ALA A 112 -6.68 7.09 -4.27
N VAL A 113 -6.10 7.85 -3.33
CA VAL A 113 -6.75 8.27 -2.08
C VAL A 113 -7.83 9.33 -2.36
N LEU A 114 -7.45 10.40 -3.08
CA LEU A 114 -8.37 11.52 -3.36
C LEU A 114 -9.60 11.09 -4.15
N ASP A 115 -9.44 10.27 -5.19
CA ASP A 115 -10.58 9.81 -6.01
C ASP A 115 -11.48 8.83 -5.22
N THR A 116 -10.89 8.02 -4.32
CA THR A 116 -11.64 7.17 -3.40
C THR A 116 -12.45 8.00 -2.41
N CYS A 117 -11.88 9.04 -1.83
CA CYS A 117 -12.59 9.98 -0.96
C CYS A 117 -13.75 10.68 -1.71
N ARG A 118 -13.50 11.18 -2.93
CA ARG A 118 -14.56 11.80 -3.77
C ARG A 118 -15.69 10.82 -4.11
N GLN A 119 -15.38 9.52 -4.26
CA GLN A 119 -16.42 8.52 -4.46
C GLN A 119 -17.27 8.36 -3.19
N LEU A 120 -16.65 8.32 -2.02
CA LEU A 120 -17.36 8.23 -0.74
C LEU A 120 -18.22 9.46 -0.46
N GLU A 121 -17.78 10.67 -0.87
CA GLU A 121 -18.63 11.88 -0.80
C GLU A 121 -19.94 11.72 -1.59
N ARG A 122 -19.90 11.09 -2.77
CA ARG A 122 -21.12 10.77 -3.55
C ARG A 122 -22.02 9.75 -2.85
N GLU A 123 -21.46 8.95 -1.96
CA GLU A 123 -22.17 7.97 -1.11
C GLU A 123 -22.67 8.58 0.19
N GLY A 124 -22.45 9.90 0.40
CA GLY A 124 -22.93 10.64 1.55
C GLY A 124 -22.01 10.63 2.76
N TYR A 125 -20.71 10.44 2.54
CA TYR A 125 -19.66 10.72 3.52
C TYR A 125 -19.23 12.19 3.42
N GLU A 126 -18.70 12.72 4.51
CA GLU A 126 -18.06 14.04 4.54
C GLU A 126 -16.56 13.87 4.61
N VAL A 127 -15.81 14.62 3.79
CA VAL A 127 -14.36 14.52 3.75
C VAL A 127 -13.74 15.90 4.01
N THR A 128 -12.89 15.98 5.03
CA THR A 128 -12.05 17.14 5.26
C THR A 128 -10.69 16.91 4.59
N TYR A 129 -10.41 17.77 3.59
CA TYR A 129 -9.11 17.78 2.90
C TYR A 129 -8.23 18.86 3.53
N LEU A 130 -7.22 18.45 4.29
CA LEU A 130 -6.27 19.36 4.92
C LEU A 130 -5.39 20.02 3.87
N ASP A 131 -5.23 21.34 3.99
CA ASP A 131 -4.21 22.07 3.26
C ASP A 131 -2.88 21.92 4.00
N PRO A 132 -1.81 21.43 3.34
CA PRO A 132 -0.49 21.43 3.96
C PRO A 132 -0.01 22.88 4.16
N ASP A 133 0.98 23.06 5.04
CA ASP A 133 1.64 24.34 5.23
C ASP A 133 2.47 24.77 4.00
N GLU A 134 3.11 25.94 4.09
CA GLU A 134 3.96 26.50 3.02
C GLU A 134 5.17 25.60 2.67
N GLN A 135 5.52 24.67 3.55
CA GLN A 135 6.59 23.69 3.35
C GLN A 135 6.08 22.34 2.83
N GLY A 136 4.78 22.19 2.65
CA GLY A 136 4.13 20.97 2.19
C GLY A 136 3.90 19.95 3.30
N LEU A 137 3.93 20.34 4.57
CA LEU A 137 3.73 19.45 5.71
C LEU A 137 2.28 19.49 6.20
N THR A 138 1.74 18.31 6.51
CA THR A 138 0.50 18.15 7.26
C THR A 138 0.87 17.77 8.70
N THR A 139 0.64 18.70 9.65
CA THR A 139 1.06 18.50 11.04
C THR A 139 0.03 17.72 11.86
N PRO A 140 0.44 17.08 12.97
CA PRO A 140 -0.50 16.41 13.89
C PRO A 140 -1.59 17.36 14.42
N GLU A 141 -1.27 18.63 14.65
CA GLU A 141 -2.20 19.65 15.15
C GLU A 141 -3.29 19.95 14.12
N MET A 142 -2.93 20.00 12.82
CA MET A 142 -3.90 20.18 11.73
C MET A 142 -4.87 18.98 11.68
N VAL A 143 -4.35 17.77 11.78
CA VAL A 143 -5.18 16.55 11.82
C VAL A 143 -6.09 16.59 13.03
N GLN A 144 -5.54 16.85 14.22
CA GLN A 144 -6.32 16.89 15.46
C GLN A 144 -7.42 17.96 15.43
N GLY A 145 -7.14 19.13 14.84
CA GLY A 145 -8.12 20.20 14.67
C GLY A 145 -9.27 19.87 13.73
N ALA A 146 -9.07 18.91 12.83
CA ALA A 146 -10.08 18.44 11.88
C ALA A 146 -10.90 17.26 12.39
N LEU A 147 -10.45 16.58 13.47
CA LEU A 147 -11.20 15.44 14.02
C LEU A 147 -12.52 15.89 14.65
N ARG A 148 -13.56 15.12 14.40
CA ARG A 148 -14.93 15.30 14.91
C ARG A 148 -15.37 14.02 15.63
N GLU A 149 -16.47 14.09 16.39
CA GLU A 149 -17.02 12.89 17.07
C GLU A 149 -17.41 11.77 16.08
N ASP A 150 -17.82 12.15 14.86
CA ASP A 150 -18.21 11.23 13.79
C ASP A 150 -17.06 10.90 12.81
N THR A 151 -15.82 11.28 13.14
CA THR A 151 -14.64 10.90 12.34
C THR A 151 -14.35 9.41 12.50
N ILE A 152 -14.36 8.69 11.39
CA ILE A 152 -14.11 7.24 11.36
C ILE A 152 -12.77 6.86 10.76
N LEU A 153 -12.13 7.78 10.06
CA LEU A 153 -10.85 7.55 9.38
C LEU A 153 -10.06 8.86 9.26
N ALA A 154 -8.77 8.79 9.53
CA ALA A 154 -7.77 9.75 9.07
C ALA A 154 -6.75 9.03 8.19
N SER A 155 -6.56 9.52 6.99
CA SER A 155 -5.65 8.95 5.99
C SER A 155 -4.61 9.99 5.56
#